data_00c05dabb0ebe456ebdfd388a93ef657
#
_entry.id   00c05dabb0ebe456ebdfd388a93ef657
#
_cell.length_a   1.000
_cell.length_b   1.000
_cell.length_c   1.000
_cell.angle_alpha   90.00
_cell.angle_beta   90.00
_cell.angle_gamma   90.00
#
_symmetry.space_group_name_H-M   'P 1'
#
loop_
_entity.id
_entity.type
_entity.pdbx_description
1 polymer ?
#
loop_
_entity_poly.entity_id
_entity_poly.type
_entity_poly.pdbx_seq_one_letter_code
_entity_poly.pdbx_strand_id
1 'polypeptide(L)'
;HEFITFLKYQDSYNNEGIQYLVETSRDLRTWLPTTDADGAEQHGSAVEVDGGMERVVYKTKKGRAEDGHNKIFIRVRIKTR
;
A
#
# COMPACT_ATOMS: atom_id res chain seq x y z
N HIS A 1 -5.95 -5.33 -11.76
CA HIS A 1 -5.23 -4.91 -10.55
C HIS A 1 -5.94 -3.76 -9.86
N GLU A 2 -5.91 -3.74 -8.54
CA GLU A 2 -6.40 -2.61 -7.77
C GLU A 2 -5.21 -1.74 -7.39
N PHE A 3 -5.44 -0.42 -7.33
CA PHE A 3 -4.42 0.57 -7.05
C PHE A 3 -4.85 1.45 -5.88
N ILE A 4 -3.87 1.91 -5.09
CA ILE A 4 -4.07 2.94 -4.08
C ILE A 4 -2.93 3.95 -4.18
N THR A 5 -3.28 5.23 -4.08
CA THR A 5 -2.32 6.33 -4.08
C THR A 5 -2.44 7.08 -2.76
N PHE A 6 -1.33 7.35 -2.11
CA PHE A 6 -1.36 8.10 -0.86
C PHE A 6 -0.09 8.91 -0.68
N LEU A 7 -0.14 9.88 0.23
CA LEU A 7 1.01 10.69 0.62
C LEU A 7 1.60 10.13 1.91
N LYS A 8 2.91 10.08 1.96
CA LYS A 8 3.62 9.69 3.18
C LYS A 8 4.82 10.61 3.39
N TYR A 9 5.33 10.66 4.61
CA TYR A 9 6.56 11.38 4.88
C TYR A 9 7.73 10.66 4.22
N GLN A 10 8.63 11.43 3.63
CA GLN A 10 9.93 10.91 3.23
C GLN A 10 10.67 10.44 4.49
N ASP A 11 11.51 9.43 4.36
CA ASP A 11 12.20 8.85 5.53
C ASP A 11 13.01 9.90 6.30
N SER A 12 13.62 10.85 5.59
CA SER A 12 14.39 11.92 6.22
C SER A 12 13.55 12.91 7.03
N TYR A 13 12.24 12.92 6.81
CA TYR A 13 11.30 13.82 7.52
C TYR A 13 10.39 13.07 8.48
N ASN A 14 10.56 11.75 8.62
CA ASN A 14 9.68 10.93 9.44
C ASN A 14 10.22 10.82 10.87
N ASN A 15 10.22 11.94 11.57
CA ASN A 15 10.78 12.03 12.93
C ASN A 15 10.01 11.21 13.96
N GLU A 16 8.75 10.90 13.70
CA GLU A 16 7.88 10.19 14.63
C GLU A 16 7.86 8.68 14.41
N GLY A 17 8.58 8.19 13.41
CA GLY A 17 8.66 6.77 13.13
C GLY A 17 7.35 6.17 12.67
N ILE A 18 6.57 6.93 11.92
CA ILE A 18 5.29 6.47 11.38
C ILE A 18 5.54 5.38 10.34
N GLN A 19 4.84 4.27 10.45
CA GLN A 19 4.87 3.20 9.46
C GLN A 19 3.59 3.22 8.63
N TYR A 20 3.76 3.02 7.33
CA TYR A 20 2.66 2.95 6.36
C TYR A 20 2.59 1.50 5.87
N LEU A 21 1.51 0.82 6.22
CA LEU A 21 1.34 -0.59 5.91
C LEU A 21 0.26 -0.73 4.83
N VAL A 22 0.66 -1.15 3.64
CA VAL A 22 -0.28 -1.39 2.55
C VAL A 22 -0.72 -2.84 2.62
N GLU A 23 -2.02 -3.06 2.72
CA GLU A 23 -2.59 -4.38 2.95
C GLU A 23 -3.69 -4.67 1.96
N THR A 24 -3.87 -5.93 1.63
CA THR A 24 -4.93 -6.39 0.73
C THR A 24 -5.82 -7.39 1.44
N SER A 25 -7.07 -7.46 0.99
CA SER A 25 -8.02 -8.44 1.52
C SER A 25 -9.03 -8.83 0.45
N ARG A 26 -9.58 -10.02 0.56
CA ARG A 26 -10.67 -10.48 -0.27
C ARG A 26 -11.99 -10.53 0.47
N ASP A 27 -11.95 -10.49 1.79
CA ASP A 27 -13.15 -10.66 2.64
C ASP A 27 -13.34 -9.54 3.64
N LEU A 28 -12.45 -8.53 3.66
CA LEU A 28 -12.43 -7.42 4.62
C LEU A 28 -12.17 -7.86 6.05
N ARG A 29 -11.74 -9.09 6.26
CA ARG A 29 -11.42 -9.64 7.58
C ARG A 29 -9.97 -10.01 7.73
N THR A 30 -9.42 -10.70 6.73
CA THR A 30 -8.02 -11.10 6.71
C THR A 30 -7.27 -10.15 5.81
N TRP A 31 -6.29 -9.44 6.37
CA TRP A 31 -5.48 -8.45 5.64
C TRP A 31 -4.07 -8.97 5.48
N LEU A 32 -3.60 -8.96 4.24
CA LEU A 32 -2.32 -9.54 3.86
C LEU A 32 -1.27 -8.44 3.66
N PRO A 33 -0.05 -8.64 4.20
CA PRO A 33 1.02 -7.64 4.05
C PRO A 33 1.65 -7.70 2.66
N THR A 34 2.51 -6.72 2.38
CA THR A 34 3.22 -6.65 1.10
C THR A 34 4.17 -7.83 0.87
N THR A 35 4.53 -8.55 1.91
CA THR A 35 5.37 -9.73 1.78
C THR A 35 4.61 -10.96 1.28
N ASP A 36 3.28 -10.92 1.31
CA ASP A 36 2.46 -12.02 0.83
C ASP A 36 2.35 -11.98 -0.69
N ALA A 37 2.28 -13.17 -1.31
CA ALA A 37 2.14 -13.27 -2.76
C ALA A 37 0.83 -12.68 -3.26
N ASP A 38 -0.19 -12.62 -2.41
CA ASP A 38 -1.48 -12.02 -2.72
C ASP A 38 -1.62 -10.60 -2.18
N GLY A 39 -0.51 -10.02 -1.72
CA GLY A 39 -0.48 -8.66 -1.21
C GLY A 39 -0.33 -7.61 -2.30
N ALA A 40 0.18 -6.44 -1.90
CA ALA A 40 0.42 -5.33 -2.81
C ALA A 40 1.91 -5.08 -2.98
N GLU A 41 2.25 -4.34 -4.04
CA GLU A 41 3.61 -3.91 -4.32
C GLU A 41 3.61 -2.47 -4.79
N GLN A 42 4.72 -1.77 -4.57
CA GLN A 42 4.83 -0.40 -5.04
C GLN A 42 4.88 -0.37 -6.57
N HIS A 43 4.10 0.53 -7.14
CA HIS A 43 4.01 0.71 -8.59
C HIS A 43 4.72 2.01 -8.96
N GLY A 44 5.87 1.87 -9.62
CA GLY A 44 6.67 3.02 -10.01
C GLY A 44 7.45 3.61 -8.84
N SER A 45 8.08 4.75 -9.07
CA SER A 45 8.88 5.45 -8.08
C SER A 45 8.04 6.45 -7.30
N ALA A 46 8.41 6.69 -6.04
CA ALA A 46 7.81 7.75 -5.25
C ALA A 46 8.09 9.12 -5.89
N VAL A 47 7.13 10.03 -5.82
CA VAL A 47 7.24 11.37 -6.37
C VAL A 47 7.23 12.37 -5.21
N GLU A 48 8.33 13.12 -5.09
CA GLU A 48 8.43 14.15 -4.06
C GLU A 48 7.39 15.24 -4.27
N VAL A 49 6.75 15.65 -3.19
CA VAL A 49 5.84 16.78 -3.14
C VAL A 49 6.25 17.71 -2.00
N ASP A 50 5.58 18.85 -1.88
CA ASP A 50 5.95 19.85 -0.87
C ASP A 50 5.84 19.32 0.57
N GLY A 51 6.63 19.92 1.46
CA GLY A 51 6.51 19.67 2.89
C GLY A 51 7.16 18.38 3.39
N GLY A 52 8.13 17.84 2.66
CA GLY A 52 8.81 16.62 3.07
C GLY A 52 7.98 15.36 2.87
N MET A 53 6.97 15.47 2.03
CA MET A 53 6.08 14.36 1.69
C MET A 53 6.46 13.78 0.33
N GLU A 54 6.03 12.55 0.10
CA GLU A 54 6.10 11.94 -1.21
C GLU A 54 4.81 11.19 -1.52
N ARG A 55 4.46 11.15 -2.80
CA ARG A 55 3.30 10.41 -3.28
C ARG A 55 3.75 9.04 -3.76
N VAL A 56 3.10 8.01 -3.27
CA VAL A 56 3.39 6.62 -3.66
C VAL A 56 2.13 5.97 -4.19
N VAL A 57 2.33 5.03 -5.10
CA VAL A 57 1.25 4.22 -5.67
C VAL A 57 1.58 2.77 -5.41
N TYR A 58 0.61 2.03 -4.89
CA TYR A 58 0.70 0.58 -4.73
C TYR A 58 -0.37 -0.09 -5.56
N LYS A 59 -0.08 -1.28 -6.04
CA LYS A 59 -1.04 -2.11 -6.76
C LYS A 59 -1.04 -3.52 -6.18
N THR A 60 -2.14 -4.24 -6.40
CA THR A 60 -2.18 -5.65 -6.06
C THR A 60 -1.22 -6.42 -6.98
N LYS A 61 -0.53 -7.41 -6.43
CA LYS A 61 0.40 -8.25 -7.21
C LYS A 61 -0.35 -9.11 -8.21
N LYS A 62 -1.58 -9.51 -7.87
CA LYS A 62 -2.44 -10.33 -8.73
C LYS A 62 -3.67 -9.56 -9.15
N GLY A 63 -4.10 -9.75 -10.39
CA GLY A 63 -5.37 -9.25 -10.86
C GLY A 63 -6.52 -10.13 -10.37
N ARG A 64 -7.74 -9.63 -10.50
CA ARG A 64 -8.93 -10.35 -10.04
C ARG A 64 -9.10 -11.70 -10.70
N ALA A 65 -8.80 -11.78 -12.00
CA ALA A 65 -8.98 -13.00 -12.78
C ALA A 65 -7.94 -14.07 -12.45
N GLU A 66 -6.78 -13.66 -11.93
CA GLU A 66 -5.67 -14.58 -11.66
C GLU A 66 -5.92 -15.49 -10.46
N ASP A 67 -6.71 -15.03 -9.51
CA ASP A 67 -6.97 -15.78 -8.28
C ASP A 67 -8.41 -16.22 -8.13
N GLY A 68 -9.23 -15.99 -9.15
CA GLY A 68 -10.62 -16.42 -9.15
C GLY A 68 -11.57 -15.61 -8.28
N HIS A 69 -11.12 -14.48 -7.75
CA HIS A 69 -11.95 -13.61 -6.91
C HIS A 69 -12.45 -12.43 -7.72
N ASN A 70 -13.69 -12.01 -7.45
CA ASN A 70 -14.29 -10.88 -8.11
C ASN A 70 -13.88 -9.55 -7.54
N LYS A 71 -13.41 -9.53 -6.30
CA LYS A 71 -13.03 -8.31 -5.60
C LYS A 71 -11.76 -8.50 -4.80
N ILE A 72 -10.91 -7.47 -4.85
CA ILE A 72 -9.73 -7.37 -4.01
C ILE A 72 -9.78 -5.98 -3.41
N PHE A 73 -9.66 -5.91 -2.09
CA PHE A 73 -9.64 -4.64 -1.38
C PHE A 73 -8.21 -4.29 -1.02
N ILE A 74 -7.88 -3.02 -1.08
CA ILE A 74 -6.55 -2.52 -0.74
C ILE A 74 -6.71 -1.33 0.19
N ARG A 75 -5.86 -1.27 1.23
CA ARG A 75 -5.88 -0.14 2.17
C ARG A 75 -4.47 0.20 2.61
N VAL A 76 -4.30 1.41 3.14
CA VAL A 76 -3.09 1.78 3.87
C VAL A 76 -3.46 1.95 5.35
N ARG A 77 -2.67 1.30 6.22
CA ARG A 77 -2.82 1.42 7.66
C ARG A 77 -1.62 2.16 8.20
N ILE A 78 -1.85 3.12 9.06
CA ILE A 78 -0.80 3.93 9.67
C ILE A 78 -0.57 3.40 11.09
N LYS A 79 0.69 3.12 11.39
CA LYS A 79 1.09 2.62 12.69
C LYS A 79 2.20 3.50 13.23
N THR A 80 2.07 3.95 14.47
CA THR A 80 3.14 4.65 15.18
C THR A 80 3.99 3.67 15.95
N ARG A 81 5.26 3.99 16.07
CA ARG A 81 6.19 3.18 16.86
C ARG A 81 6.08 3.49 18.34
#